data_d265121dc589ff56b2a253699ca34bd8
#
_entry.id   d265121dc589ff56b2a253699ca34bd8
#
_cell.length_a   1.000
_cell.length_b   1.000
_cell.length_c   1.000
_cell.angle_alpha   90.00
_cell.angle_beta   90.00
_cell.angle_gamma   90.00
#
_symmetry.space_group_name_H-M   'P 1'
#
loop_
_entity.id
_entity.type
_entity.pdbx_description
1 polymer ?
#
loop_
_entity_poly.entity_id
_entity_poly.type
_entity_poly.pdbx_seq_one_letter_code
_entity_poly.pdbx_strand_id
1 'polypeptide(L)'
;YDGNAQAIRIITKLQRLNLSYFQIIAVLKYTRGAFENKPDNSDSLNYLKKKPGFYYSEKDLVEKIQTTLNIKAGHRFPITYIMEAADDISYLTADLEDSVEKGILSLDEVYNIITSECTKQNEEFLLEIINKQYEKAKKNDEPYQFNMFFTFLRVTLVTNFVKHVSNVFIENHQVIFEGSFNHALLEYDKTSKYYKALKVLKDISTKYIYQNKEVQTLELQAYTILNGLFDVYKPILELTTNDFSKLLKDEKIDCFISKRLIKRISSKQIVAYKNDIKKLNTDNIEEYNILEFYYRVRLIIDYISGMTDDFALEEYKILHAIK
;
A
#
# COMPACT_ATOMS: atom_id res chain seq x y z
N TYR A 1 0.12 -7.29 8.54
CA TYR A 1 -0.42 -6.11 7.84
C TYR A 1 0.06 -6.06 6.39
N ASP A 2 -0.84 -5.74 5.46
CA ASP A 2 -0.54 -5.49 4.06
C ASP A 2 -1.44 -4.35 3.54
N GLY A 3 -0.84 -3.34 2.90
CA GLY A 3 -1.55 -2.14 2.44
C GLY A 3 -2.62 -2.43 1.39
N ASN A 4 -2.40 -3.43 0.51
CA ASN A 4 -3.39 -3.80 -0.51
C ASN A 4 -4.65 -4.42 0.11
N ALA A 5 -4.47 -5.33 1.07
CA ALA A 5 -5.59 -5.92 1.80
C ALA A 5 -6.29 -4.88 2.69
N GLN A 6 -5.53 -3.96 3.28
CA GLN A 6 -6.08 -2.88 4.09
C GLN A 6 -6.92 -1.89 3.26
N ALA A 7 -6.57 -1.65 1.99
CA ALA A 7 -7.34 -0.78 1.11
C ALA A 7 -8.79 -1.25 0.96
N ILE A 8 -9.02 -2.54 0.73
CA ILE A 8 -10.37 -3.13 0.64
C ILE A 8 -11.11 -2.95 1.96
N ARG A 9 -10.46 -3.19 3.10
CA ARG A 9 -11.05 -3.00 4.43
C ARG A 9 -11.40 -1.54 4.72
N ILE A 10 -10.53 -0.59 4.36
CA ILE A 10 -10.78 0.85 4.53
C ILE A 10 -12.05 1.26 3.79
N ILE A 11 -12.14 0.98 2.51
CA ILE A 11 -13.27 1.44 1.68
C ILE A 11 -14.60 0.76 2.03
N THR A 12 -14.57 -0.50 2.49
CA THR A 12 -15.78 -1.29 2.72
C THR A 12 -16.25 -1.30 4.17
N LYS A 13 -15.32 -1.28 5.15
CA LYS A 13 -15.63 -1.47 6.57
C LYS A 13 -15.41 -0.22 7.42
N LEU A 14 -14.28 0.47 7.23
CA LEU A 14 -13.90 1.59 8.10
C LEU A 14 -14.52 2.90 7.64
N GLN A 15 -14.39 3.24 6.36
CA GLN A 15 -14.98 4.46 5.78
C GLN A 15 -16.38 4.23 5.25
N ARG A 16 -16.75 2.99 4.94
CA ARG A 16 -18.07 2.59 4.43
C ARG A 16 -18.48 3.42 3.22
N LEU A 17 -17.56 3.57 2.29
CA LEU A 17 -17.85 4.21 1.03
C LEU A 17 -18.90 3.35 0.31
N ASN A 18 -19.99 3.96 -0.13
CA ASN A 18 -21.05 3.26 -0.84
C ASN A 18 -20.67 3.05 -2.31
N LEU A 19 -19.58 2.28 -2.52
CA LEU A 19 -19.05 1.96 -3.83
C LEU A 19 -19.76 0.78 -4.45
N SER A 20 -19.89 0.79 -5.77
CA SER A 20 -20.35 -0.37 -6.52
C SER A 20 -19.32 -1.52 -6.44
N TYR A 21 -19.78 -2.76 -6.69
CA TYR A 21 -18.90 -3.92 -6.77
C TYR A 21 -17.79 -3.74 -7.79
N PHE A 22 -18.09 -3.08 -8.90
CA PHE A 22 -17.14 -2.75 -9.94
C PHE A 22 -15.99 -1.85 -9.42
N GLN A 23 -16.32 -0.83 -8.64
CA GLN A 23 -15.33 0.07 -8.04
C GLN A 23 -14.49 -0.62 -6.95
N ILE A 24 -15.12 -1.46 -6.11
CA ILE A 24 -14.40 -2.19 -5.06
C ILE A 24 -13.39 -3.16 -5.68
N ILE A 25 -13.82 -3.96 -6.67
CA ILE A 25 -12.95 -4.98 -7.27
C ILE A 25 -11.81 -4.34 -8.10
N ALA A 26 -12.03 -3.14 -8.65
CA ALA A 26 -10.99 -2.41 -9.37
C ALA A 26 -9.78 -2.03 -8.50
N VAL A 27 -9.98 -1.93 -7.17
CA VAL A 27 -8.90 -1.65 -6.20
C VAL A 27 -8.18 -2.93 -5.76
N LEU A 28 -8.73 -4.11 -6.01
CA LEU A 28 -8.15 -5.40 -5.61
C LEU A 28 -6.92 -5.75 -6.46
N LYS A 29 -5.74 -5.19 -6.12
CA LYS A 29 -4.48 -5.37 -6.87
C LYS A 29 -4.02 -6.83 -6.91
N TYR A 30 -4.11 -7.54 -5.79
CA TYR A 30 -3.76 -8.96 -5.66
C TYR A 30 -4.99 -9.79 -5.33
N THR A 31 -5.06 -10.99 -5.89
CA THR A 31 -6.27 -11.83 -5.88
C THR A 31 -6.27 -12.89 -4.79
N ARG A 32 -5.19 -13.01 -4.02
CA ARG A 32 -5.03 -13.98 -2.93
C ARG A 32 -5.55 -13.43 -1.60
N GLY A 33 -6.32 -14.23 -0.86
CA GLY A 33 -6.67 -13.94 0.53
C GLY A 33 -5.43 -14.04 1.46
N ALA A 34 -5.38 -13.21 2.51
CA ALA A 34 -4.28 -13.23 3.48
C ALA A 34 -4.19 -14.54 4.29
N PHE A 35 -5.22 -15.36 4.25
CA PHE A 35 -5.34 -16.67 4.89
C PHE A 35 -4.94 -17.83 3.98
N GLU A 36 -4.60 -17.54 2.74
CA GLU A 36 -4.14 -18.53 1.76
C GLU A 36 -2.61 -18.54 1.69
N ASN A 37 -2.04 -19.69 1.36
CA ASN A 37 -0.60 -19.82 1.16
C ASN A 37 -0.11 -19.00 -0.03
N LYS A 38 1.14 -18.54 0.04
CA LYS A 38 1.80 -17.91 -1.10
C LYS A 38 1.91 -18.93 -2.24
N PRO A 39 1.60 -18.56 -3.50
CA PRO A 39 1.68 -19.48 -4.62
C PRO A 39 3.12 -19.90 -4.90
N ASP A 40 3.28 -21.09 -5.42
CA ASP A 40 4.55 -21.57 -5.97
C ASP A 40 4.88 -20.86 -7.28
N ASN A 41 6.15 -20.90 -7.68
CA ASN A 41 6.59 -20.32 -8.96
C ASN A 41 5.95 -20.97 -10.20
N SER A 42 5.44 -22.20 -10.05
CA SER A 42 4.72 -22.94 -11.09
C SER A 42 3.26 -22.52 -11.28
N ASP A 43 2.68 -21.75 -10.33
CA ASP A 43 1.31 -21.23 -10.49
C ASP A 43 1.28 -20.23 -11.64
N SER A 44 0.42 -20.47 -12.62
CA SER A 44 0.25 -19.60 -13.80
C SER A 44 -0.23 -18.19 -13.47
N LEU A 45 -0.74 -17.95 -12.25
CA LEU A 45 -1.19 -16.66 -11.72
C LEU A 45 -0.35 -16.19 -10.53
N ASN A 46 0.89 -16.64 -10.43
CA ASN A 46 1.76 -16.35 -9.30
C ASN A 46 1.99 -14.85 -9.05
N TYR A 47 2.10 -14.05 -10.11
CA TYR A 47 2.21 -12.60 -10.00
C TYR A 47 0.97 -11.97 -9.37
N LEU A 48 -0.22 -12.37 -9.81
CA LEU A 48 -1.49 -11.85 -9.32
C LEU A 48 -1.75 -12.23 -7.85
N LYS A 49 -1.11 -13.31 -7.38
CA LYS A 49 -1.25 -13.86 -6.04
C LYS A 49 -0.04 -13.61 -5.13
N LYS A 50 0.98 -12.88 -5.59
CA LYS A 50 2.26 -12.72 -4.87
C LYS A 50 2.13 -12.09 -3.49
N LYS A 51 1.13 -11.20 -3.29
CA LYS A 51 0.81 -10.54 -2.02
C LYS A 51 -0.66 -10.79 -1.64
N PRO A 52 -1.05 -10.59 -0.36
CA PRO A 52 -2.45 -10.57 0.03
C PRO A 52 -3.21 -9.40 -0.62
N GLY A 53 -4.42 -9.66 -1.10
CA GLY A 53 -5.31 -8.65 -1.64
C GLY A 53 -6.47 -8.29 -0.70
N PHE A 54 -6.85 -9.22 0.19
CA PHE A 54 -7.92 -9.01 1.17
C PHE A 54 -7.71 -9.90 2.40
N TYR A 55 -8.29 -9.48 3.52
CA TYR A 55 -8.27 -10.26 4.75
C TYR A 55 -9.45 -11.23 4.84
N TYR A 56 -9.39 -12.14 5.80
CA TYR A 56 -10.49 -13.06 6.09
C TYR A 56 -11.82 -12.34 6.35
N SER A 57 -11.77 -11.18 7.00
CA SER A 57 -12.95 -10.34 7.28
C SER A 57 -13.67 -9.81 6.04
N GLU A 58 -13.02 -9.78 4.88
CA GLU A 58 -13.58 -9.34 3.59
C GLU A 58 -13.85 -10.50 2.63
N LYS A 59 -13.56 -11.77 3.02
CA LYS A 59 -13.68 -12.96 2.17
C LYS A 59 -15.04 -13.06 1.51
N ASP A 60 -16.11 -13.07 2.29
CA ASP A 60 -17.48 -13.24 1.80
C ASP A 60 -17.89 -12.13 0.82
N LEU A 61 -17.42 -10.90 1.07
CA LEU A 61 -17.67 -9.76 0.18
C LEU A 61 -16.97 -9.95 -1.16
N VAL A 62 -15.68 -10.33 -1.14
CA VAL A 62 -14.88 -10.52 -2.35
C VAL A 62 -15.46 -11.68 -3.17
N GLU A 63 -15.80 -12.80 -2.56
CA GLU A 63 -16.44 -13.95 -3.21
C GLU A 63 -17.79 -13.57 -3.83
N LYS A 64 -18.60 -12.80 -3.11
CA LYS A 64 -19.87 -12.28 -3.63
C LYS A 64 -19.68 -11.38 -4.84
N ILE A 65 -18.68 -10.49 -4.80
CA ILE A 65 -18.34 -9.60 -5.93
C ILE A 65 -17.88 -10.42 -7.13
N GLN A 66 -16.98 -11.37 -6.94
CA GLN A 66 -16.46 -12.23 -7.99
C GLN A 66 -17.59 -13.04 -8.65
N THR A 67 -18.47 -13.63 -7.85
CA THR A 67 -19.65 -14.36 -8.36
C THR A 67 -20.58 -13.46 -9.15
N THR A 68 -20.88 -12.26 -8.63
CA THR A 68 -21.81 -11.30 -9.27
C THR A 68 -21.28 -10.78 -10.61
N LEU A 69 -19.95 -10.57 -10.69
CA LEU A 69 -19.28 -10.04 -11.89
C LEU A 69 -18.71 -11.16 -12.78
N ASN A 70 -18.97 -12.42 -12.46
CA ASN A 70 -18.47 -13.60 -13.19
C ASN A 70 -16.94 -13.62 -13.33
N ILE A 71 -16.21 -13.23 -12.26
CA ILE A 71 -14.76 -13.26 -12.20
C ILE A 71 -14.33 -14.60 -11.60
N LYS A 72 -13.48 -15.34 -12.31
CA LYS A 72 -12.95 -16.62 -11.82
C LYS A 72 -12.04 -16.41 -10.61
N ALA A 73 -12.01 -17.36 -9.69
CA ALA A 73 -11.13 -17.32 -8.53
C ALA A 73 -9.64 -17.16 -8.95
N GLY A 74 -8.92 -16.27 -8.28
CA GLY A 74 -7.53 -15.97 -8.61
C GLY A 74 -7.31 -15.07 -9.83
N HIS A 75 -8.37 -14.73 -10.58
CA HIS A 75 -8.30 -13.84 -11.73
C HIS A 75 -8.45 -12.38 -11.28
N ARG A 76 -7.79 -11.48 -12.00
CA ARG A 76 -7.82 -10.04 -11.73
C ARG A 76 -8.83 -9.33 -12.61
N PHE A 77 -9.53 -8.35 -12.04
CA PHE A 77 -10.44 -7.51 -12.78
C PHE A 77 -9.71 -6.58 -13.77
N PRO A 78 -10.17 -6.39 -15.02
CA PRO A 78 -9.43 -5.65 -16.05
C PRO A 78 -9.01 -4.24 -15.65
N ILE A 79 -9.88 -3.46 -15.00
CA ILE A 79 -9.59 -2.09 -14.58
C ILE A 79 -8.46 -2.03 -13.55
N THR A 80 -8.24 -3.09 -12.79
CA THR A 80 -7.16 -3.16 -11.79
C THR A 80 -5.77 -3.07 -12.42
N TYR A 81 -5.59 -3.57 -13.66
CA TYR A 81 -4.32 -3.41 -14.37
C TYR A 81 -4.03 -1.95 -14.72
N ILE A 82 -5.08 -1.19 -15.06
CA ILE A 82 -4.97 0.25 -15.33
C ILE A 82 -4.65 1.00 -14.04
N MET A 83 -5.32 0.66 -12.93
CA MET A 83 -5.05 1.25 -11.62
C MET A 83 -3.62 1.00 -11.17
N GLU A 84 -3.12 -0.25 -11.31
CA GLU A 84 -1.73 -0.59 -10.98
C GLU A 84 -0.73 0.20 -11.83
N ALA A 85 -0.97 0.29 -13.14
CA ALA A 85 -0.10 1.05 -14.03
C ALA A 85 -0.11 2.55 -13.73
N ALA A 86 -1.26 3.12 -13.39
CA ALA A 86 -1.36 4.53 -12.99
C ALA A 86 -0.61 4.81 -11.69
N ASP A 87 -0.71 3.91 -10.71
CA ASP A 87 0.04 3.95 -9.46
C ASP A 87 1.55 3.94 -9.73
N ASP A 88 2.04 2.93 -10.45
CA ASP A 88 3.45 2.77 -10.78
C ASP A 88 4.01 3.97 -11.58
N ILE A 89 3.24 4.54 -12.52
CA ILE A 89 3.65 5.71 -13.30
C ILE A 89 3.70 6.97 -12.42
N SER A 90 2.77 7.14 -11.49
CA SER A 90 2.70 8.30 -10.62
C SER A 90 3.91 8.39 -9.69
N TYR A 91 4.45 7.25 -9.29
CA TYR A 91 5.60 7.17 -8.37
C TYR A 91 6.96 7.07 -9.06
N LEU A 92 7.04 7.15 -10.40
CA LEU A 92 8.31 7.02 -11.14
C LEU A 92 9.42 7.97 -10.67
N THR A 93 9.07 9.19 -10.29
CA THR A 93 10.02 10.23 -9.89
C THR A 93 9.84 10.73 -8.47
N ALA A 94 8.83 10.25 -7.75
CA ALA A 94 8.44 10.77 -6.44
C ALA A 94 9.58 10.66 -5.42
N ASP A 95 10.23 9.50 -5.33
CA ASP A 95 11.35 9.30 -4.39
C ASP A 95 12.52 10.25 -4.66
N LEU A 96 12.83 10.50 -5.95
CA LEU A 96 13.90 11.42 -6.36
C LEU A 96 13.53 12.87 -6.02
N GLU A 97 12.30 13.27 -6.29
CA GLU A 97 11.76 14.60 -5.97
C GLU A 97 11.80 14.85 -4.47
N ASP A 98 11.26 13.90 -3.68
CA ASP A 98 11.27 13.96 -2.21
C ASP A 98 12.69 14.01 -1.64
N SER A 99 13.65 13.30 -2.24
CA SER A 99 15.04 13.32 -1.81
C SER A 99 15.70 14.69 -1.94
N VAL A 100 15.33 15.44 -2.98
CA VAL A 100 15.82 16.81 -3.18
C VAL A 100 15.07 17.79 -2.28
N GLU A 101 13.76 17.66 -2.16
CA GLU A 101 12.95 18.52 -1.30
C GLU A 101 13.39 18.43 0.18
N LYS A 102 13.76 17.23 0.64
CA LYS A 102 14.27 16.99 1.99
C LYS A 102 15.78 17.28 2.15
N GLY A 103 16.47 17.69 1.09
CA GLY A 103 17.88 18.01 1.13
C GLY A 103 18.83 16.80 1.29
N ILE A 104 18.33 15.58 1.03
CA ILE A 104 19.13 14.35 1.02
C ILE A 104 20.09 14.38 -0.17
N LEU A 105 19.61 14.83 -1.32
CA LEU A 105 20.40 15.04 -2.54
C LEU A 105 20.11 16.46 -3.08
N SER A 106 21.07 17.05 -3.75
CA SER A 106 20.84 18.25 -4.56
C SER A 106 20.31 17.88 -5.95
N LEU A 107 19.71 18.83 -6.65
CA LEU A 107 19.27 18.63 -8.04
C LEU A 107 20.42 18.18 -8.97
N ASP A 108 21.59 18.79 -8.80
CA ASP A 108 22.76 18.47 -9.62
C ASP A 108 23.31 17.06 -9.32
N GLU A 109 23.25 16.62 -8.05
CA GLU A 109 23.58 15.24 -7.69
C GLU A 109 22.62 14.25 -8.31
N VAL A 110 21.29 14.51 -8.24
CA VAL A 110 20.27 13.65 -8.89
C VAL A 110 20.52 13.56 -10.39
N TYR A 111 20.77 14.68 -11.07
CA TYR A 111 21.10 14.70 -12.48
C TYR A 111 22.34 13.85 -12.79
N ASN A 112 23.43 14.04 -12.04
CA ASN A 112 24.69 13.30 -12.25
C ASN A 112 24.53 11.79 -11.98
N ILE A 113 23.76 11.42 -10.95
CA ILE A 113 23.45 10.02 -10.62
C ILE A 113 22.68 9.38 -11.77
N ILE A 114 21.59 10.00 -12.24
CA ILE A 114 20.76 9.43 -13.30
C ILE A 114 21.57 9.28 -14.60
N THR A 115 22.30 10.30 -15.00
CA THR A 115 23.11 10.26 -16.23
C THR A 115 24.20 9.19 -16.16
N SER A 116 24.86 9.06 -15.01
CA SER A 116 25.86 8.01 -14.78
C SER A 116 25.26 6.60 -14.85
N GLU A 117 24.14 6.36 -14.18
CA GLU A 117 23.50 5.05 -14.20
C GLU A 117 22.89 4.71 -15.58
N CYS A 118 22.32 5.68 -16.30
CA CYS A 118 21.89 5.51 -17.67
C CYS A 118 23.06 5.12 -18.61
N THR A 119 24.19 5.78 -18.48
CA THR A 119 25.38 5.47 -19.27
C THR A 119 25.92 4.06 -18.98
N LYS A 120 25.99 3.66 -17.70
CA LYS A 120 26.42 2.31 -17.31
C LYS A 120 25.50 1.21 -17.82
N GLN A 121 24.21 1.47 -17.92
CA GLN A 121 23.20 0.49 -18.34
C GLN A 121 22.84 0.60 -19.83
N ASN A 122 23.50 1.48 -20.61
CA ASN A 122 23.20 1.81 -22.01
C ASN A 122 21.71 2.17 -22.20
N GLU A 123 21.19 3.00 -21.31
CA GLU A 123 19.79 3.44 -21.36
C GLU A 123 19.73 4.85 -21.97
N GLU A 124 19.58 4.94 -23.30
CA GLU A 124 19.59 6.19 -24.05
C GLU A 124 18.29 6.97 -23.93
N PHE A 125 17.15 6.29 -23.85
CA PHE A 125 15.83 6.94 -23.81
C PHE A 125 15.64 7.82 -22.57
N LEU A 126 15.97 7.33 -21.39
CA LEU A 126 15.91 8.11 -20.16
C LEU A 126 16.98 9.21 -20.16
N LEU A 127 18.18 8.89 -20.64
CA LEU A 127 19.30 9.84 -20.71
C LEU A 127 18.94 11.08 -21.55
N GLU A 128 18.35 10.90 -22.74
CA GLU A 128 17.88 12.00 -23.57
C GLU A 128 16.81 12.86 -22.88
N ILE A 129 15.85 12.21 -22.21
CA ILE A 129 14.81 12.92 -21.47
C ILE A 129 15.45 13.75 -20.34
N ILE A 130 16.30 13.15 -19.54
CA ILE A 130 16.94 13.81 -18.40
C ILE A 130 17.76 15.01 -18.83
N ASN A 131 18.64 14.86 -19.83
CA ASN A 131 19.46 15.94 -20.33
C ASN A 131 18.60 17.10 -20.82
N LYS A 132 17.58 16.82 -21.65
CA LYS A 132 16.69 17.83 -22.19
C LYS A 132 15.93 18.60 -21.09
N GLN A 133 15.41 17.91 -20.07
CA GLN A 133 14.63 18.56 -19.02
C GLN A 133 15.54 19.32 -18.04
N TYR A 134 16.74 18.84 -17.77
CA TYR A 134 17.72 19.53 -16.96
C TYR A 134 18.19 20.83 -17.61
N GLU A 135 18.56 20.80 -18.89
CA GLU A 135 18.93 21.99 -19.65
C GLU A 135 17.82 23.04 -19.71
N LYS A 136 16.58 22.56 -19.84
CA LYS A 136 15.40 23.42 -19.83
C LYS A 136 15.17 24.07 -18.45
N ALA A 137 15.36 23.32 -17.37
CA ALA A 137 15.23 23.81 -16.01
C ALA A 137 16.30 24.84 -15.66
N LYS A 138 17.57 24.62 -16.09
CA LYS A 138 18.71 25.52 -15.84
C LYS A 138 18.59 26.88 -16.53
N LYS A 139 17.64 27.08 -17.43
CA LYS A 139 17.33 28.39 -18.01
C LYS A 139 16.52 29.30 -17.08
N ASN A 140 16.02 28.76 -15.97
CA ASN A 140 15.29 29.50 -14.95
C ASN A 140 16.19 29.91 -13.79
N ASP A 141 15.73 30.86 -12.96
CA ASP A 141 16.43 31.26 -11.74
C ASP A 141 16.51 30.10 -10.74
N GLU A 142 17.57 30.05 -9.95
CA GLU A 142 17.88 28.93 -9.04
C GLU A 142 16.70 28.43 -8.18
N PRO A 143 15.90 29.27 -7.53
CA PRO A 143 14.80 28.78 -6.70
C PRO A 143 13.75 27.95 -7.46
N TYR A 144 13.65 28.15 -8.78
CA TYR A 144 12.66 27.49 -9.62
C TYR A 144 13.19 26.28 -10.38
N GLN A 145 14.51 26.10 -10.46
CA GLN A 145 15.13 25.00 -11.24
C GLN A 145 14.65 23.64 -10.81
N PHE A 146 14.58 23.39 -9.50
CA PHE A 146 14.10 22.14 -8.91
C PHE A 146 12.65 21.84 -9.35
N ASN A 147 11.74 22.77 -9.09
CA ASN A 147 10.32 22.59 -9.43
C ASN A 147 10.12 22.39 -10.93
N MET A 148 10.84 23.17 -11.76
CA MET A 148 10.75 23.07 -13.21
C MET A 148 11.30 21.74 -13.72
N PHE A 149 12.43 21.27 -13.21
CA PHE A 149 13.01 20.00 -13.61
C PHE A 149 12.04 18.84 -13.36
N PHE A 150 11.54 18.68 -12.12
CA PHE A 150 10.65 17.58 -11.78
C PHE A 150 9.28 17.71 -12.45
N THR A 151 8.75 18.92 -12.63
CA THR A 151 7.51 19.12 -13.39
C THR A 151 7.66 18.68 -14.84
N PHE A 152 8.71 19.11 -15.55
CA PHE A 152 8.94 18.74 -16.94
C PHE A 152 9.26 17.25 -17.08
N LEU A 153 10.07 16.71 -16.17
CA LEU A 153 10.43 15.29 -16.16
C LEU A 153 9.17 14.43 -15.99
N ARG A 154 8.36 14.73 -14.98
CA ARG A 154 7.11 14.02 -14.67
C ARG A 154 6.16 14.06 -15.86
N VAL A 155 5.87 15.23 -16.43
CA VAL A 155 4.97 15.35 -17.58
C VAL A 155 5.49 14.54 -18.77
N THR A 156 6.80 14.57 -19.03
CA THR A 156 7.39 13.83 -20.14
C THR A 156 7.32 12.32 -19.92
N LEU A 157 7.69 11.84 -18.74
CA LEU A 157 7.64 10.42 -18.42
C LEU A 157 6.20 9.91 -18.41
N VAL A 158 5.28 10.58 -17.70
CA VAL A 158 3.86 10.19 -17.66
C VAL A 158 3.29 10.06 -19.08
N THR A 159 3.51 11.05 -19.96
CA THR A 159 3.01 11.02 -21.32
C THR A 159 3.54 9.80 -22.11
N ASN A 160 4.82 9.50 -21.98
CA ASN A 160 5.44 8.37 -22.67
C ASN A 160 4.98 7.02 -22.11
N PHE A 161 4.95 6.89 -20.77
CA PHE A 161 4.59 5.65 -20.10
C PHE A 161 3.10 5.33 -20.24
N VAL A 162 2.21 6.32 -20.16
CA VAL A 162 0.77 6.12 -20.42
C VAL A 162 0.54 5.59 -21.83
N LYS A 163 1.20 6.18 -22.84
CA LYS A 163 1.11 5.68 -24.22
C LYS A 163 1.59 4.24 -24.33
N HIS A 164 2.70 3.89 -23.68
CA HIS A 164 3.23 2.53 -23.69
C HIS A 164 2.25 1.54 -23.04
N VAL A 165 1.81 1.79 -21.80
CA VAL A 165 0.91 0.85 -21.11
C VAL A 165 -0.45 0.73 -21.79
N SER A 166 -0.94 1.79 -22.42
CA SER A 166 -2.17 1.73 -23.24
C SER A 166 -2.01 0.76 -24.42
N ASN A 167 -0.88 0.79 -25.10
CA ASN A 167 -0.59 -0.15 -26.18
C ASN A 167 -0.50 -1.59 -25.65
N VAL A 168 0.26 -1.81 -24.57
CA VAL A 168 0.37 -3.15 -23.94
C VAL A 168 -1.01 -3.67 -23.52
N PHE A 169 -1.87 -2.82 -22.95
CA PHE A 169 -3.24 -3.18 -22.56
C PHE A 169 -4.07 -3.59 -23.79
N ILE A 170 -4.02 -2.81 -24.87
CA ILE A 170 -4.80 -3.08 -26.09
C ILE A 170 -4.30 -4.37 -26.77
N GLU A 171 -3.00 -4.57 -26.88
CA GLU A 171 -2.40 -5.76 -27.49
C GLU A 171 -2.72 -7.05 -26.72
N ASN A 172 -2.89 -6.95 -25.40
CA ASN A 172 -3.19 -8.09 -24.52
C ASN A 172 -4.65 -8.07 -24.00
N HIS A 173 -5.55 -7.29 -24.60
CA HIS A 173 -6.89 -7.04 -24.06
C HIS A 173 -7.67 -8.33 -23.78
N GLN A 174 -7.56 -9.36 -24.61
CA GLN A 174 -8.29 -10.60 -24.43
C GLN A 174 -7.90 -11.29 -23.12
N VAL A 175 -6.61 -11.51 -22.89
CA VAL A 175 -6.10 -12.15 -21.66
C VAL A 175 -6.33 -11.29 -20.42
N ILE A 176 -6.29 -9.96 -20.56
CA ILE A 176 -6.62 -9.00 -19.51
C ILE A 176 -8.12 -9.08 -19.16
N PHE A 177 -9.02 -9.14 -20.13
CA PHE A 177 -10.45 -9.29 -19.88
C PHE A 177 -10.83 -10.66 -19.31
N GLU A 178 -10.07 -11.71 -19.62
CA GLU A 178 -10.16 -13.01 -18.96
C GLU A 178 -9.62 -12.97 -17.52
N GLY A 179 -8.87 -11.93 -17.15
CA GLY A 179 -8.29 -11.72 -15.83
C GLY A 179 -7.05 -12.57 -15.54
N SER A 180 -6.44 -13.20 -16.57
CA SER A 180 -5.32 -14.13 -16.46
C SER A 180 -3.97 -13.55 -16.90
N PHE A 181 -3.90 -12.28 -17.28
CA PHE A 181 -2.64 -11.60 -17.60
C PHE A 181 -1.75 -11.49 -16.36
N ASN A 182 -0.74 -12.35 -16.27
CA ASN A 182 0.06 -12.56 -15.05
C ASN A 182 1.27 -11.63 -14.93
N HIS A 183 1.10 -10.35 -15.29
CA HIS A 183 2.15 -9.33 -15.28
C HIS A 183 1.61 -7.96 -14.87
N ALA A 184 2.51 -7.04 -14.44
CA ALA A 184 2.22 -5.61 -14.52
C ALA A 184 2.38 -5.13 -15.97
N LEU A 185 1.57 -4.16 -16.38
CA LEU A 185 1.64 -3.63 -17.76
C LEU A 185 3.01 -3.01 -18.07
N LEU A 186 3.63 -2.33 -17.09
CA LEU A 186 4.95 -1.71 -17.22
C LEU A 186 6.11 -2.72 -17.28
N GLU A 187 5.92 -3.91 -16.71
CA GLU A 187 6.98 -4.92 -16.55
C GLU A 187 6.81 -6.11 -17.52
N TYR A 188 5.82 -6.05 -18.42
CA TYR A 188 5.52 -7.14 -19.35
C TYR A 188 6.65 -7.40 -20.33
N ASP A 189 7.11 -6.36 -21.03
CA ASP A 189 8.23 -6.45 -21.96
C ASP A 189 9.52 -5.93 -21.32
N LYS A 190 10.34 -6.85 -20.82
CA LYS A 190 11.63 -6.54 -20.18
C LYS A 190 12.69 -6.00 -21.14
N THR A 191 12.46 -6.10 -22.45
CA THR A 191 13.39 -5.59 -23.49
C THR A 191 13.07 -4.16 -23.87
N SER A 192 11.87 -3.67 -23.53
CA SER A 192 11.42 -2.33 -23.89
C SER A 192 12.26 -1.24 -23.20
N LYS A 193 12.44 -0.12 -23.91
CA LYS A 193 13.10 1.07 -23.34
C LYS A 193 12.37 1.61 -22.10
N TYR A 194 11.08 1.41 -22.01
CA TYR A 194 10.27 1.83 -20.84
C TYR A 194 10.59 0.99 -19.60
N TYR A 195 10.69 -0.34 -19.76
CA TYR A 195 11.11 -1.21 -18.65
C TYR A 195 12.54 -0.90 -18.21
N LYS A 196 13.47 -0.67 -19.15
CA LYS A 196 14.85 -0.31 -18.83
C LYS A 196 14.92 1.02 -18.07
N ALA A 197 14.21 2.05 -18.52
CA ALA A 197 14.13 3.34 -17.84
C ALA A 197 13.52 3.20 -16.42
N LEU A 198 12.41 2.46 -16.27
CA LEU A 198 11.80 2.15 -14.99
C LEU A 198 12.80 1.46 -14.04
N LYS A 199 13.54 0.48 -14.56
CA LYS A 199 14.55 -0.24 -13.79
C LYS A 199 15.66 0.67 -13.31
N VAL A 200 16.21 1.54 -14.16
CA VAL A 200 17.24 2.52 -13.78
C VAL A 200 16.73 3.41 -12.65
N LEU A 201 15.52 3.96 -12.75
CA LEU A 201 14.94 4.81 -11.69
C LEU A 201 14.77 4.04 -10.37
N LYS A 202 14.24 2.80 -10.41
CA LYS A 202 14.10 1.94 -9.21
C LYS A 202 15.46 1.60 -8.59
N ASP A 203 16.47 1.28 -9.41
CA ASP A 203 17.83 0.97 -8.93
C ASP A 203 18.47 2.19 -8.24
N ILE A 204 18.25 3.40 -8.78
CA ILE A 204 18.72 4.66 -8.18
C ILE A 204 18.05 4.91 -6.83
N SER A 205 16.72 4.82 -6.75
CA SER A 205 15.98 4.99 -5.49
C SER A 205 16.50 4.00 -4.44
N THR A 206 16.68 2.74 -4.81
CA THR A 206 17.17 1.70 -3.89
C THR A 206 18.59 2.00 -3.41
N LYS A 207 19.49 2.40 -4.31
CA LYS A 207 20.91 2.52 -4.00
C LYS A 207 21.29 3.84 -3.31
N TYR A 208 20.65 4.94 -3.71
CA TYR A 208 21.06 6.27 -3.29
C TYR A 208 20.11 6.93 -2.28
N ILE A 209 18.82 6.52 -2.27
CA ILE A 209 17.82 7.09 -1.37
C ILE A 209 17.57 6.17 -0.20
N TYR A 210 17.09 4.93 -0.43
CA TYR A 210 16.72 4.02 0.66
C TYR A 210 17.91 3.54 1.50
N GLN A 211 19.12 3.56 0.95
CA GLN A 211 20.35 3.28 1.72
C GLN A 211 20.94 4.50 2.43
N ASN A 212 20.33 5.67 2.28
CA ASN A 212 20.77 6.86 3.01
C ASN A 212 20.49 6.70 4.51
N LYS A 213 21.46 7.10 5.34
CA LYS A 213 21.40 6.96 6.81
C LYS A 213 20.18 7.65 7.42
N GLU A 214 19.78 8.80 6.89
CA GLU A 214 18.61 9.54 7.38
C GLU A 214 17.32 8.75 7.14
N VAL A 215 17.16 8.20 5.93
CA VAL A 215 16.00 7.36 5.57
C VAL A 215 15.94 6.10 6.44
N GLN A 216 17.08 5.40 6.59
CA GLN A 216 17.16 4.22 7.47
C GLN A 216 16.86 4.55 8.93
N THR A 217 17.24 5.75 9.39
CA THR A 217 16.91 6.20 10.75
C THR A 217 15.40 6.40 10.91
N LEU A 218 14.73 6.99 9.91
CA LEU A 218 13.27 7.14 9.90
C LEU A 218 12.54 5.78 9.88
N GLU A 219 13.05 4.81 9.11
CA GLU A 219 12.51 3.45 9.11
C GLU A 219 12.62 2.77 10.47
N LEU A 220 13.76 2.91 11.15
CA LEU A 220 13.95 2.39 12.50
C LEU A 220 13.05 3.08 13.53
N GLN A 221 12.84 4.39 13.40
CA GLN A 221 11.88 5.12 14.24
C GLN A 221 10.46 4.63 14.02
N ALA A 222 10.02 4.50 12.77
CA ALA A 222 8.70 3.98 12.43
C ALA A 222 8.49 2.55 12.99
N TYR A 223 9.48 1.67 12.84
CA TYR A 223 9.47 0.33 13.41
C TYR A 223 9.27 0.37 14.94
N THR A 224 10.03 1.22 15.64
CA THR A 224 9.96 1.37 17.09
C THR A 224 8.60 1.90 17.55
N ILE A 225 8.09 2.93 16.87
CA ILE A 225 6.79 3.54 17.18
C ILE A 225 5.65 2.52 17.01
N LEU A 226 5.59 1.85 15.86
CA LEU A 226 4.51 0.91 15.56
C LEU A 226 4.50 -0.29 16.51
N ASN A 227 5.67 -0.88 16.81
CA ASN A 227 5.75 -1.99 17.76
C ASN A 227 5.42 -1.53 19.18
N GLY A 228 5.94 -0.38 19.63
CA GLY A 228 5.63 0.15 20.94
C GLY A 228 4.15 0.47 21.11
N LEU A 229 3.50 1.06 20.12
CA LEU A 229 2.05 1.25 20.13
C LEU A 229 1.29 -0.08 20.22
N PHE A 230 1.69 -1.08 19.44
CA PHE A 230 1.05 -2.40 19.51
C PHE A 230 1.20 -3.03 20.90
N ASP A 231 2.38 -2.95 21.51
CA ASP A 231 2.63 -3.47 22.86
C ASP A 231 1.80 -2.75 23.94
N VAL A 232 1.63 -1.43 23.82
CA VAL A 232 0.75 -0.67 24.73
C VAL A 232 -0.71 -1.14 24.68
N TYR A 233 -1.21 -1.49 23.48
CA TYR A 233 -2.59 -1.97 23.30
C TYR A 233 -2.78 -3.46 23.58
N LYS A 234 -1.70 -4.22 23.77
CA LYS A 234 -1.72 -5.67 24.05
C LYS A 234 -2.63 -6.09 25.22
N PRO A 235 -2.74 -5.33 26.35
CA PRO A 235 -3.66 -5.68 27.44
C PRO A 235 -5.13 -5.81 27.01
N ILE A 236 -5.55 -5.15 25.93
CA ILE A 236 -6.89 -5.34 25.35
C ILE A 236 -7.02 -6.73 24.73
N LEU A 237 -5.95 -7.23 24.11
CA LEU A 237 -5.92 -8.56 23.47
C LEU A 237 -5.87 -9.70 24.49
N GLU A 238 -5.38 -9.45 25.69
CA GLU A 238 -5.27 -10.43 26.77
C GLU A 238 -6.59 -10.65 27.53
N LEU A 239 -7.60 -9.81 27.32
CA LEU A 239 -8.91 -9.99 27.91
C LEU A 239 -9.62 -11.24 27.36
N THR A 240 -10.43 -11.89 28.20
CA THR A 240 -11.38 -12.88 27.70
C THR A 240 -12.42 -12.23 26.78
N THR A 241 -13.05 -13.02 25.92
CA THR A 241 -14.16 -12.54 25.07
C THR A 241 -15.26 -11.87 25.87
N ASN A 242 -15.59 -12.46 27.05
CA ASN A 242 -16.60 -11.93 27.96
C ASN A 242 -16.18 -10.57 28.55
N ASP A 243 -14.95 -10.46 29.03
CA ASP A 243 -14.47 -9.21 29.63
C ASP A 243 -14.32 -8.10 28.58
N PHE A 244 -13.91 -8.45 27.38
CA PHE A 244 -13.89 -7.47 26.27
C PHE A 244 -15.32 -7.01 25.90
N SER A 245 -16.29 -7.91 25.89
CA SER A 245 -17.70 -7.55 25.68
C SER A 245 -18.20 -6.59 26.76
N LYS A 246 -17.90 -6.86 28.07
CA LYS A 246 -18.20 -5.96 29.18
C LYS A 246 -17.52 -4.60 29.03
N LEU A 247 -16.23 -4.60 28.63
CA LEU A 247 -15.47 -3.37 28.37
C LEU A 247 -16.15 -2.47 27.35
N LEU A 248 -16.64 -3.04 26.24
CA LEU A 248 -17.34 -2.30 25.18
C LEU A 248 -18.72 -1.76 25.61
N LYS A 249 -19.29 -2.27 26.70
CA LYS A 249 -20.55 -1.81 27.32
C LYS A 249 -20.33 -0.87 28.48
N ASP A 250 -19.06 -0.51 28.79
CA ASP A 250 -18.64 0.28 29.95
C ASP A 250 -19.00 -0.39 31.31
N GLU A 251 -19.11 -1.72 31.30
CA GLU A 251 -19.34 -2.52 32.50
C GLU A 251 -18.04 -2.72 33.30
N LYS A 252 -18.17 -3.19 34.54
CA LYS A 252 -17.03 -3.42 35.45
C LYS A 252 -16.17 -4.60 34.94
N ILE A 253 -14.88 -4.34 34.75
CA ILE A 253 -13.82 -5.33 34.52
C ILE A 253 -12.64 -5.04 35.45
N ASP A 254 -11.77 -6.01 35.71
CA ASP A 254 -10.65 -5.82 36.66
C ASP A 254 -9.43 -5.15 36.02
N CYS A 255 -9.35 -5.11 34.69
CA CYS A 255 -8.23 -4.46 33.98
C CYS A 255 -8.43 -2.95 33.84
N PHE A 256 -7.77 -2.19 34.73
CA PHE A 256 -7.78 -0.72 34.70
C PHE A 256 -7.22 -0.15 33.39
N ILE A 257 -6.10 -0.72 32.91
CA ILE A 257 -5.39 -0.21 31.72
C ILE A 257 -6.28 -0.35 30.48
N SER A 258 -6.89 -1.51 30.26
CA SER A 258 -7.78 -1.74 29.12
C SER A 258 -8.96 -0.78 29.08
N LYS A 259 -9.49 -0.37 30.25
CA LYS A 259 -10.54 0.68 30.36
C LYS A 259 -10.09 2.05 29.89
N ARG A 260 -8.82 2.38 30.00
CA ARG A 260 -8.27 3.65 29.51
C ARG A 260 -7.95 3.57 28.03
N LEU A 261 -7.34 2.49 27.59
CA LEU A 261 -6.91 2.29 26.22
C LEU A 261 -8.09 2.23 25.23
N ILE A 262 -9.18 1.52 25.59
CA ILE A 262 -10.35 1.42 24.69
C ILE A 262 -10.98 2.78 24.37
N LYS A 263 -10.89 3.76 25.28
CA LYS A 263 -11.39 5.12 25.09
C LYS A 263 -10.58 5.96 24.11
N ARG A 264 -9.35 5.51 23.78
CA ARG A 264 -8.50 6.15 22.78
C ARG A 264 -8.81 5.63 21.35
N ILE A 265 -9.36 4.43 21.26
CA ILE A 265 -9.70 3.85 19.96
C ILE A 265 -10.92 4.58 19.38
N SER A 266 -10.80 4.98 18.12
CA SER A 266 -11.86 5.71 17.43
C SER A 266 -13.16 4.88 17.31
N SER A 267 -14.29 5.56 17.40
CA SER A 267 -15.60 4.94 17.26
C SER A 267 -15.79 4.18 15.93
N LYS A 268 -15.12 4.59 14.86
CA LYS A 268 -15.20 3.93 13.54
C LYS A 268 -14.72 2.47 13.61
N GLN A 269 -13.55 2.24 14.25
CA GLN A 269 -12.98 0.90 14.39
C GLN A 269 -13.85 0.04 15.33
N ILE A 270 -14.34 0.62 16.43
CA ILE A 270 -15.25 -0.09 17.36
C ILE A 270 -16.54 -0.51 16.65
N VAL A 271 -17.12 0.36 15.83
CA VAL A 271 -18.33 0.05 15.06
C VAL A 271 -18.05 -1.03 14.01
N ALA A 272 -16.91 -1.00 13.33
CA ALA A 272 -16.51 -2.04 12.39
C ALA A 272 -16.40 -3.40 13.09
N TYR A 273 -15.69 -3.46 14.22
CA TYR A 273 -15.61 -4.65 15.06
C TYR A 273 -17.00 -5.18 15.46
N LYS A 274 -17.86 -4.33 16.04
CA LYS A 274 -19.22 -4.73 16.46
C LYS A 274 -20.05 -5.28 15.31
N ASN A 275 -19.91 -4.75 14.11
CA ASN A 275 -20.65 -5.25 12.93
C ASN A 275 -20.11 -6.59 12.43
N ASP A 276 -18.80 -6.82 12.52
CA ASP A 276 -18.20 -8.08 12.13
C ASP A 276 -18.60 -9.20 13.12
N ILE A 277 -18.53 -8.93 14.43
CA ILE A 277 -18.93 -9.89 15.48
C ILE A 277 -20.42 -10.30 15.38
N LYS A 278 -21.32 -9.37 15.06
CA LYS A 278 -22.76 -9.68 14.91
C LYS A 278 -23.07 -10.74 13.85
N LYS A 279 -22.13 -11.03 12.95
CA LYS A 279 -22.30 -12.01 11.88
C LYS A 279 -21.81 -13.41 12.26
N LEU A 280 -21.11 -13.51 13.39
CA LEU A 280 -20.55 -14.79 13.85
C LEU A 280 -21.64 -15.71 14.35
N ASN A 281 -21.51 -17.01 14.03
CA ASN A 281 -22.33 -18.03 14.63
C ASN A 281 -21.93 -18.24 16.09
N THR A 282 -22.90 -18.28 16.99
CA THR A 282 -22.70 -18.46 18.43
C THR A 282 -22.90 -19.93 18.89
N ASP A 283 -23.30 -20.83 17.98
CA ASP A 283 -23.55 -22.22 18.35
C ASP A 283 -22.27 -23.00 18.71
N ASN A 284 -21.15 -22.63 18.07
CA ASN A 284 -19.82 -23.16 18.40
C ASN A 284 -19.00 -22.11 19.15
N ILE A 285 -18.93 -22.23 20.48
CA ILE A 285 -18.28 -21.28 21.37
C ILE A 285 -16.77 -21.17 21.14
N GLU A 286 -16.11 -22.27 20.77
CA GLU A 286 -14.67 -22.29 20.52
C GLU A 286 -14.34 -21.51 19.24
N GLU A 287 -15.04 -21.79 18.16
CA GLU A 287 -14.90 -21.08 16.89
C GLU A 287 -15.26 -19.59 17.06
N TYR A 288 -16.33 -19.29 17.80
CA TYR A 288 -16.71 -17.92 18.11
C TYR A 288 -15.57 -17.17 18.81
N ASN A 289 -14.94 -17.76 19.83
CA ASN A 289 -13.85 -17.12 20.58
C ASN A 289 -12.62 -16.87 19.69
N ILE A 290 -12.29 -17.81 18.80
CA ILE A 290 -11.17 -17.66 17.85
C ILE A 290 -11.44 -16.50 16.87
N LEU A 291 -12.64 -16.45 16.29
CA LEU A 291 -13.00 -15.40 15.35
C LEU A 291 -13.16 -14.04 16.04
N GLU A 292 -13.73 -14.01 17.27
CA GLU A 292 -13.80 -12.79 18.07
C GLU A 292 -12.40 -12.23 18.31
N PHE A 293 -11.45 -13.10 18.74
CA PHE A 293 -10.07 -12.70 18.94
C PHE A 293 -9.43 -12.15 17.66
N TYR A 294 -9.66 -12.81 16.51
CA TYR A 294 -9.22 -12.31 15.23
C TYR A 294 -9.74 -10.88 14.95
N TYR A 295 -11.02 -10.62 15.15
CA TYR A 295 -11.61 -9.30 14.94
C TYR A 295 -11.13 -8.26 15.95
N ARG A 296 -10.83 -8.67 17.16
CA ARG A 296 -10.24 -7.82 18.21
C ARG A 296 -8.80 -7.42 17.85
N VAL A 297 -7.99 -8.34 17.34
CA VAL A 297 -6.67 -8.03 16.76
C VAL A 297 -6.81 -7.06 15.59
N ARG A 298 -7.78 -7.31 14.70
CA ARG A 298 -8.07 -6.39 13.59
C ARG A 298 -8.44 -4.98 14.05
N LEU A 299 -9.22 -4.85 15.11
CA LEU A 299 -9.57 -3.57 15.71
C LEU A 299 -8.32 -2.75 16.08
N ILE A 300 -7.36 -3.37 16.76
CA ILE A 300 -6.10 -2.71 17.15
C ILE A 300 -5.26 -2.35 15.92
N ILE A 301 -5.11 -3.29 14.98
CA ILE A 301 -4.36 -3.05 13.75
C ILE A 301 -4.99 -1.93 12.94
N ASP A 302 -6.31 -1.90 12.80
CA ASP A 302 -7.03 -0.86 12.08
C ASP A 302 -6.86 0.52 12.73
N TYR A 303 -6.77 0.57 14.05
CA TYR A 303 -6.53 1.80 14.78
C TYR A 303 -5.11 2.33 14.54
N ILE A 304 -4.09 1.48 14.75
CA ILE A 304 -2.68 1.86 14.59
C ILE A 304 -2.37 2.20 13.13
N SER A 305 -2.79 1.36 12.19
CA SER A 305 -2.52 1.58 10.76
C SER A 305 -3.31 2.74 10.13
N GLY A 306 -4.32 3.24 10.82
CA GLY A 306 -5.10 4.40 10.41
C GLY A 306 -4.57 5.73 10.95
N MET A 307 -3.48 5.72 11.72
CA MET A 307 -2.80 6.92 12.19
C MET A 307 -1.97 7.56 11.07
N THR A 308 -1.86 8.89 11.09
CA THR A 308 -0.80 9.58 10.37
C THR A 308 0.52 9.42 11.11
N ASP A 309 1.65 9.65 10.44
CA ASP A 309 2.98 9.51 11.06
C ASP A 309 3.13 10.41 12.30
N ASP A 310 2.71 11.68 12.18
CA ASP A 310 2.75 12.64 13.29
C ASP A 310 1.86 12.18 14.46
N PHE A 311 0.65 11.70 14.18
CA PHE A 311 -0.26 11.22 15.22
C PHE A 311 0.28 9.95 15.90
N ALA A 312 0.87 9.04 15.14
CA ALA A 312 1.49 7.83 15.69
C ALA A 312 2.68 8.16 16.60
N LEU A 313 3.52 9.12 16.19
CA LEU A 313 4.65 9.60 17.00
C LEU A 313 4.17 10.28 18.27
N GLU A 314 3.17 11.15 18.20
CA GLU A 314 2.59 11.84 19.35
C GLU A 314 1.95 10.86 20.33
N GLU A 315 1.12 9.94 19.84
CA GLU A 315 0.50 8.89 20.63
C GLU A 315 1.53 7.98 21.32
N TYR A 316 2.59 7.62 20.59
CA TYR A 316 3.71 6.85 21.15
C TYR A 316 4.39 7.61 22.28
N LYS A 317 4.73 8.90 22.10
CA LYS A 317 5.36 9.73 23.12
C LYS A 317 4.49 9.84 24.37
N ILE A 318 3.20 10.14 24.20
CA ILE A 318 2.24 10.27 25.31
C ILE A 318 2.16 8.97 26.11
N LEU A 319 2.01 7.82 25.44
CA LEU A 319 1.81 6.53 26.12
C LEU A 319 3.10 5.96 26.74
N HIS A 320 4.26 6.39 26.28
CA HIS A 320 5.58 6.03 26.85
C HIS A 320 6.12 7.10 27.80
N ALA A 321 5.33 8.13 28.13
CA ALA A 321 5.73 9.25 29.01
C ALA A 321 7.01 9.97 28.54
N ILE A 322 7.23 10.05 27.22
CA ILE A 322 8.35 10.77 26.62
C ILE A 322 7.90 12.23 26.39
N LYS A 323 8.72 13.18 26.89
CA LYS A 323 8.46 14.63 26.73
C LYS A 323 8.97 15.14 25.38
#